data_5811b429e5414fe4cdfae3ca55cc4e83
#
_entry.id   5811b429e5414fe4cdfae3ca55cc4e83
#
_cell.length_a   1.000
_cell.length_b   1.000
_cell.length_c   1.000
_cell.angle_alpha   90.00
_cell.angle_beta   90.00
_cell.angle_gamma   90.00
#
_symmetry.space_group_name_H-M   'P 1'
#
loop_
_entity.id
_entity.type
_entity.pdbx_description
1 polymer ?
#
loop_
_entity_poly.entity_id
_entity_poly.type
_entity_poly.pdbx_seq_one_letter_code
_entity_poly.pdbx_strand_id
1 'polypeptide(L)'
;FDSDFGIPVLGALVHDRLTGYSTMGTACHEEARTAAFKSLGEALQLQLLSADYDNPESGIGRAAASPTSPLAPWRADRSYAGAYRSDFADVMDYGCHLQLHLDPEIQARFESELAGAVVGEVDLDSLTSPIDTESALTGSGFRPAWADLTTTDVLSTGLHVVRVVVPGCLTNAAAGLPFLGSPRLVDGLAGRPPRTIPLPH
;
A
#
# COMPACT_ATOMS: atom_id res chain seq x y z
N PHE A 1 7.50 9.21 3.01
CA PHE A 1 7.44 9.34 1.55
C PHE A 1 7.33 10.81 1.15
N ASP A 2 7.85 11.15 -0.02
CA ASP A 2 7.65 12.50 -0.58
C ASP A 2 6.18 12.72 -0.94
N SER A 3 5.70 13.95 -0.75
CA SER A 3 4.34 14.36 -1.10
C SER A 3 4.38 15.65 -1.92
N ASP A 4 3.75 15.65 -3.09
CA ASP A 4 3.62 16.84 -3.94
C ASP A 4 2.71 17.91 -3.32
N PHE A 5 1.97 17.53 -2.28
CA PHE A 5 0.95 18.38 -1.65
C PHE A 5 1.40 18.97 -0.31
N GLY A 6 2.60 18.65 0.17
CA GLY A 6 3.06 19.06 1.49
C GLY A 6 2.29 18.42 2.65
N ILE A 7 1.46 17.40 2.36
CA ILE A 7 0.78 16.59 3.39
C ILE A 7 1.69 15.41 3.74
N PRO A 8 1.94 15.13 5.03
CA PRO A 8 2.74 13.99 5.46
C PRO A 8 2.20 12.67 4.96
N VAL A 9 3.04 11.88 4.28
CA VAL A 9 2.76 10.50 3.86
C VAL A 9 3.75 9.59 4.55
N LEU A 10 3.27 8.74 5.44
CA LEU A 10 4.09 7.88 6.26
C LEU A 10 3.83 6.40 5.92
N GLY A 11 4.88 5.60 6.03
CA GLY A 11 4.82 4.16 5.94
C GLY A 11 5.35 3.54 7.24
N ALA A 12 4.67 2.51 7.73
CA ALA A 12 5.12 1.69 8.86
C ALA A 12 5.44 0.29 8.35
N LEU A 13 6.69 -0.13 8.47
CA LEU A 13 7.10 -1.51 8.20
C LEU A 13 7.12 -2.29 9.51
N VAL A 14 6.43 -3.42 9.54
CA VAL A 14 6.40 -4.35 10.67
C VAL A 14 6.94 -5.69 10.22
N HIS A 15 7.97 -6.18 10.91
CA HIS A 15 8.48 -7.55 10.74
C HIS A 15 8.31 -8.32 12.04
N ASP A 16 7.52 -9.39 12.01
CA ASP A 16 7.37 -10.33 13.12
C ASP A 16 8.39 -11.46 13.01
N ARG A 17 9.33 -11.48 13.93
CA ARG A 17 10.41 -12.47 13.96
C ARG A 17 9.94 -13.90 14.29
N LEU A 18 8.75 -14.06 14.86
CA LEU A 18 8.22 -15.39 15.20
C LEU A 18 7.55 -16.05 14.00
N THR A 19 6.77 -15.31 13.26
CA THR A 19 6.05 -15.78 12.07
C THR A 19 6.85 -15.60 10.78
N GLY A 20 7.79 -14.63 10.75
CA GLY A 20 8.51 -14.20 9.57
C GLY A 20 7.67 -13.33 8.63
N TYR A 21 6.55 -12.77 9.09
CA TYR A 21 5.73 -11.89 8.25
C TYR A 21 6.30 -10.48 8.21
N SER A 22 6.42 -9.93 7.01
CA SER A 22 6.78 -8.53 6.77
C SER A 22 5.62 -7.83 6.08
N THR A 23 5.10 -6.79 6.70
CA THR A 23 3.96 -6.02 6.20
C THR A 23 4.22 -4.53 6.32
N MET A 24 3.63 -3.76 5.42
CA MET A 24 3.76 -2.31 5.41
C MET A 24 2.39 -1.65 5.27
N GLY A 25 2.04 -0.79 6.20
CA GLY A 25 0.90 0.10 6.07
C GLY A 25 1.35 1.49 5.64
N THR A 26 0.49 2.20 4.94
CA THR A 26 0.75 3.57 4.48
C THR A 26 -0.42 4.48 4.82
N ALA A 27 -0.13 5.70 5.22
CA ALA A 27 -1.17 6.67 5.51
C ALA A 27 -0.73 8.10 5.19
N CYS A 28 -1.70 8.92 4.80
CA CYS A 28 -1.56 10.34 4.62
C CYS A 28 -2.47 11.07 5.61
N HIS A 29 -1.95 12.08 6.29
CA HIS A 29 -2.73 12.94 7.18
C HIS A 29 -1.98 14.25 7.42
N GLU A 30 -2.71 15.33 7.66
CA GLU A 30 -2.15 16.66 7.96
C GLU A 30 -1.29 16.64 9.22
N GLU A 31 -1.68 15.85 10.21
CA GLU A 31 -0.89 15.56 11.41
C GLU A 31 -0.05 14.29 11.19
N ALA A 32 1.27 14.42 11.17
CA ALA A 32 2.16 13.29 10.93
C ALA A 32 2.02 12.17 11.97
N ARG A 33 1.75 12.50 13.24
CA ARG A 33 1.49 11.48 14.29
C ARG A 33 0.26 10.64 13.99
N THR A 34 -0.80 11.26 13.46
CA THR A 34 -2.02 10.56 13.04
C THR A 34 -1.73 9.67 11.81
N ALA A 35 -0.95 10.16 10.84
CA ALA A 35 -0.50 9.34 9.71
C ALA A 35 0.34 8.14 10.18
N ALA A 36 1.28 8.34 11.11
CA ALA A 36 2.09 7.28 11.69
C ALA A 36 1.25 6.21 12.41
N PHE A 37 0.27 6.64 13.20
CA PHE A 37 -0.62 5.72 13.91
C PHE A 37 -1.49 4.90 12.96
N LYS A 38 -2.03 5.53 11.92
CA LYS A 38 -2.84 4.85 10.89
C LYS A 38 -1.99 3.86 10.08
N SER A 39 -0.80 4.25 9.64
CA SER A 39 0.09 3.37 8.88
C SER A 39 0.53 2.14 9.72
N LEU A 40 0.82 2.34 11.01
CA LEU A 40 1.13 1.23 11.92
C LEU A 40 -0.09 0.31 12.11
N GLY A 41 -1.28 0.88 12.29
CA GLY A 41 -2.52 0.11 12.43
C GLY A 41 -2.79 -0.76 11.20
N GLU A 42 -2.60 -0.22 10.01
CA GLU A 42 -2.71 -0.98 8.75
C GLU A 42 -1.66 -2.09 8.67
N ALA A 43 -0.39 -1.81 8.95
CA ALA A 43 0.66 -2.82 8.94
C ALA A 43 0.36 -3.99 9.89
N LEU A 44 -0.15 -3.70 11.10
CA LEU A 44 -0.55 -4.72 12.07
C LEU A 44 -1.78 -5.53 11.60
N GLN A 45 -2.75 -4.88 10.95
CA GLN A 45 -3.89 -5.57 10.35
C GLN A 45 -3.43 -6.54 9.26
N LEU A 46 -2.47 -6.12 8.42
CA LEU A 46 -1.91 -6.96 7.37
C LEU A 46 -1.11 -8.16 7.93
N GLN A 47 -0.54 -8.09 9.15
CA GLN A 47 0.04 -9.25 9.82
C GLN A 47 -0.99 -10.36 10.06
N LEU A 48 -2.20 -9.99 10.49
CA LEU A 48 -3.29 -10.95 10.67
C LEU A 48 -3.72 -11.56 9.33
N LEU A 49 -3.79 -10.74 8.29
CA LEU A 49 -4.14 -11.19 6.96
C LEU A 49 -3.06 -12.11 6.36
N SER A 50 -1.77 -11.83 6.61
CA SER A 50 -0.66 -12.70 6.20
C SER A 50 -0.78 -14.11 6.75
N ALA A 51 -1.30 -14.27 7.99
CA ALA A 51 -1.56 -15.58 8.57
C ALA A 51 -2.61 -16.38 7.78
N ASP A 52 -3.61 -15.70 7.20
CA ASP A 52 -4.61 -16.36 6.35
C ASP A 52 -4.02 -16.77 4.98
N TYR A 53 -3.12 -15.97 4.42
CA TYR A 53 -2.39 -16.32 3.19
C TYR A 53 -1.43 -17.49 3.39
N ASP A 54 -0.86 -17.61 4.59
CA ASP A 54 0.09 -18.67 4.94
C ASP A 54 -0.58 -19.97 5.45
N ASN A 55 -1.92 -20.00 5.45
CA ASN A 55 -2.69 -21.16 5.89
C ASN A 55 -3.52 -21.76 4.74
N PRO A 56 -3.21 -23.00 4.28
CA PRO A 56 -3.94 -23.64 3.20
C PRO A 56 -5.41 -23.93 3.55
N GLU A 57 -5.75 -24.04 4.85
CA GLU A 57 -7.11 -24.31 5.33
C GLU A 57 -7.94 -23.04 5.54
N SER A 58 -7.34 -21.85 5.40
CA SER A 58 -8.08 -20.58 5.42
C SER A 58 -9.01 -20.44 4.22
N GLY A 59 -9.91 -19.48 4.25
CA GLY A 59 -10.72 -19.11 3.08
C GLY A 59 -9.85 -18.64 1.89
N ILE A 60 -8.80 -17.88 2.20
CA ILE A 60 -7.85 -17.36 1.20
C ILE A 60 -6.99 -18.49 0.64
N GLY A 61 -6.43 -19.34 1.50
CA GLY A 61 -5.60 -20.48 1.07
C GLY A 61 -6.36 -21.43 0.14
N ARG A 62 -7.62 -21.74 0.45
CA ARG A 62 -8.47 -22.53 -0.45
C ARG A 62 -8.79 -21.80 -1.76
N ALA A 63 -9.06 -20.49 -1.70
CA ALA A 63 -9.31 -19.69 -2.90
C ALA A 63 -8.09 -19.59 -3.81
N ALA A 64 -6.88 -19.57 -3.26
CA ALA A 64 -5.63 -19.56 -4.00
C ALA A 64 -5.42 -20.83 -4.86
N ALA A 65 -6.04 -21.94 -4.47
CA ALA A 65 -5.99 -23.19 -5.27
C ALA A 65 -6.88 -23.15 -6.52
N SER A 66 -7.74 -22.13 -6.68
CA SER A 66 -8.59 -22.00 -7.87
C SER A 66 -7.77 -21.59 -9.11
N PRO A 67 -8.00 -22.19 -10.27
CA PRO A 67 -7.33 -21.79 -11.52
C PRO A 67 -7.61 -20.34 -11.95
N THR A 68 -8.65 -19.70 -11.41
CA THR A 68 -9.01 -18.30 -11.69
C THR A 68 -8.49 -17.34 -10.63
N SER A 69 -7.79 -17.84 -9.61
CA SER A 69 -7.19 -17.01 -8.58
C SER A 69 -6.00 -16.22 -9.15
N PRO A 70 -5.85 -14.92 -8.79
CA PRO A 70 -4.61 -14.21 -9.07
C PRO A 70 -3.45 -14.66 -8.18
N LEU A 71 -3.76 -15.34 -7.07
CA LEU A 71 -2.77 -15.85 -6.12
C LEU A 71 -2.13 -17.15 -6.63
N ALA A 72 -0.86 -17.32 -6.35
CA ALA A 72 -0.21 -18.60 -6.51
C ALA A 72 -0.79 -19.63 -5.50
N PRO A 73 -0.84 -20.93 -5.83
CA PRO A 73 -1.23 -21.97 -4.87
C PRO A 73 -0.35 -21.92 -3.61
N TRP A 74 -0.93 -22.23 -2.46
CA TRP A 74 -0.21 -22.23 -1.19
C TRP A 74 1.03 -23.13 -1.21
N ARG A 75 2.11 -22.67 -0.58
CA ARG A 75 3.40 -23.35 -0.55
C ARG A 75 3.92 -23.42 0.89
N ALA A 76 4.18 -24.64 1.38
CA ALA A 76 4.73 -24.87 2.72
C ALA A 76 6.14 -24.25 2.90
N ASP A 77 6.90 -24.14 1.83
CA ASP A 77 8.24 -23.55 1.80
C ASP A 77 8.23 -22.03 1.60
N ARG A 78 7.04 -21.41 1.44
CA ARG A 78 6.85 -19.99 1.12
C ARG A 78 7.66 -19.49 -0.08
N SER A 79 8.12 -20.37 -0.97
CA SER A 79 8.93 -20.00 -2.12
C SER A 79 8.07 -19.40 -3.24
N TYR A 80 7.68 -18.15 -3.11
CA TYR A 80 6.79 -17.44 -4.05
C TYR A 80 7.54 -16.60 -5.08
N ALA A 81 8.84 -16.32 -4.90
CA ALA A 81 9.63 -15.52 -5.84
C ALA A 81 9.57 -16.08 -7.28
N GLY A 82 9.60 -17.42 -7.41
CA GLY A 82 9.49 -18.08 -8.70
C GLY A 82 8.07 -18.41 -9.18
N ALA A 83 7.04 -18.08 -8.35
CA ALA A 83 5.65 -18.33 -8.70
C ALA A 83 5.03 -17.20 -9.54
N TYR A 84 5.64 -16.03 -9.50
CA TYR A 84 5.26 -14.86 -10.29
C TYR A 84 6.35 -14.54 -11.33
N ARG A 85 5.99 -13.74 -12.32
CA ARG A 85 6.94 -13.26 -13.32
C ARG A 85 7.99 -12.37 -12.67
N SER A 86 9.20 -12.38 -13.22
CA SER A 86 10.30 -11.54 -12.69
C SER A 86 10.07 -10.02 -12.82
N ASP A 87 9.15 -9.62 -13.72
CA ASP A 87 8.72 -8.23 -13.91
C ASP A 87 7.42 -7.90 -13.15
N PHE A 88 6.88 -8.86 -12.39
CA PHE A 88 5.63 -8.75 -11.62
C PHE A 88 4.39 -8.31 -12.43
N ALA A 89 4.40 -8.46 -13.75
CA ALA A 89 3.28 -8.08 -14.60
C ALA A 89 2.02 -8.96 -14.40
N ASP A 90 2.13 -10.06 -13.70
CA ASP A 90 1.05 -10.96 -13.29
C ASP A 90 0.58 -10.75 -11.84
N VAL A 91 1.16 -9.80 -11.12
CA VAL A 91 0.75 -9.40 -9.77
C VAL A 91 -0.44 -8.43 -9.88
N MET A 92 -1.64 -9.00 -10.07
CA MET A 92 -2.86 -8.28 -10.44
C MET A 92 -3.78 -7.95 -9.27
N ASP A 93 -3.39 -8.36 -8.05
CA ASP A 93 -4.15 -8.18 -6.81
C ASP A 93 -3.21 -7.85 -5.65
N TYR A 94 -3.67 -7.08 -4.67
CA TYR A 94 -2.88 -6.76 -3.47
C TYR A 94 -2.56 -8.00 -2.63
N GLY A 95 -3.42 -9.02 -2.67
CA GLY A 95 -3.13 -10.31 -2.05
C GLY A 95 -1.85 -10.95 -2.59
N CYS A 96 -1.52 -10.73 -3.86
CA CYS A 96 -0.26 -11.21 -4.44
C CYS A 96 0.96 -10.51 -3.81
N HIS A 97 0.83 -9.21 -3.43
CA HIS A 97 1.90 -8.51 -2.71
C HIS A 97 2.16 -9.16 -1.35
N LEU A 98 1.09 -9.40 -0.56
CA LEU A 98 1.24 -10.08 0.73
C LEU A 98 1.84 -11.48 0.57
N GLN A 99 1.35 -12.25 -0.41
CA GLN A 99 1.86 -13.59 -0.67
C GLN A 99 3.35 -13.58 -1.09
N LEU A 100 3.76 -12.62 -1.93
CA LEU A 100 5.18 -12.43 -2.29
C LEU A 100 6.04 -12.16 -1.04
N HIS A 101 5.55 -11.35 -0.12
CA HIS A 101 6.28 -11.01 1.11
C HIS A 101 6.23 -12.09 2.20
N LEU A 102 5.57 -13.23 1.98
CA LEU A 102 5.81 -14.45 2.76
C LEU A 102 7.14 -15.11 2.38
N ASP A 103 7.67 -14.84 1.18
CA ASP A 103 8.93 -15.44 0.69
C ASP A 103 10.15 -14.73 1.31
N PRO A 104 11.03 -15.46 2.03
CA PRO A 104 12.23 -14.88 2.63
C PRO A 104 13.20 -14.25 1.62
N GLU A 105 13.24 -14.74 0.37
CA GLU A 105 14.06 -14.13 -0.68
C GLU A 105 13.55 -12.74 -1.05
N ILE A 106 12.24 -12.60 -1.23
CA ILE A 106 11.59 -11.31 -1.52
C ILE A 106 11.80 -10.34 -0.35
N GLN A 107 11.63 -10.81 0.89
CA GLN A 107 11.87 -9.98 2.09
C GLN A 107 13.32 -9.47 2.13
N ALA A 108 14.31 -10.35 1.93
CA ALA A 108 15.71 -9.96 1.96
C ALA A 108 16.06 -8.93 0.86
N ARG A 109 15.50 -9.09 -0.35
CA ARG A 109 15.67 -8.12 -1.43
C ARG A 109 15.03 -6.77 -1.09
N PHE A 110 13.80 -6.78 -0.54
CA PHE A 110 13.10 -5.58 -0.11
C PHE A 110 13.85 -4.84 1.00
N GLU A 111 14.33 -5.56 2.02
CA GLU A 111 15.14 -5.00 3.11
C GLU A 111 16.42 -4.34 2.59
N SER A 112 17.07 -4.95 1.60
CA SER A 112 18.27 -4.39 0.95
C SER A 112 17.96 -3.09 0.20
N GLU A 113 16.83 -3.02 -0.51
CA GLU A 113 16.39 -1.79 -1.18
C GLU A 113 16.05 -0.70 -0.15
N LEU A 114 15.39 -1.07 0.94
CA LEU A 114 15.00 -0.13 1.99
C LEU A 114 16.20 0.42 2.74
N ALA A 115 17.19 -0.43 3.07
CA ALA A 115 18.42 -0.02 3.75
C ALA A 115 19.19 1.04 2.95
N GLY A 116 19.18 0.94 1.63
CA GLY A 116 19.76 1.96 0.75
C GLY A 116 18.98 3.29 0.71
N ALA A 117 17.73 3.30 1.15
CA ALA A 117 16.87 4.48 1.16
C ALA A 117 16.81 5.19 2.53
N VAL A 118 17.34 4.58 3.60
CA VAL A 118 17.35 5.20 4.95
C VAL A 118 18.34 6.36 4.99
N VAL A 119 17.85 7.56 5.29
CA VAL A 119 18.64 8.79 5.29
C VAL A 119 18.81 9.43 6.68
N GLY A 120 18.11 8.96 7.72
CA GLY A 120 18.22 9.47 9.09
C GLY A 120 16.92 9.41 9.90
N GLU A 121 16.91 10.16 10.99
CA GLU A 121 15.76 10.29 11.89
C GLU A 121 15.06 11.62 11.64
N VAL A 122 13.74 11.63 11.77
CA VAL A 122 12.89 12.82 11.61
C VAL A 122 11.92 12.91 12.79
N ASP A 123 11.81 14.09 13.37
CA ASP A 123 10.78 14.37 14.38
C ASP A 123 9.41 14.51 13.67
N LEU A 124 8.45 13.67 14.06
CA LEU A 124 7.11 13.69 13.48
C LEU A 124 6.39 15.04 13.68
N ASP A 125 6.66 15.73 14.78
CA ASP A 125 6.04 17.05 15.03
C ASP A 125 6.52 18.11 14.04
N SER A 126 7.70 17.94 13.46
CA SER A 126 8.23 18.82 12.42
C SER A 126 7.59 18.61 11.04
N LEU A 127 6.86 17.51 10.85
CA LEU A 127 6.26 17.12 9.58
C LEU A 127 4.78 17.50 9.44
N THR A 128 4.18 18.14 10.46
CA THR A 128 2.76 18.52 10.41
C THR A 128 2.51 19.56 9.31
N SER A 129 1.49 19.34 8.48
CA SER A 129 1.09 20.28 7.44
C SER A 129 0.36 21.49 8.03
N PRO A 130 0.67 22.71 7.60
CA PRO A 130 -0.06 23.92 8.02
C PRO A 130 -1.39 24.12 7.29
N ILE A 131 -1.69 23.33 6.26
CA ILE A 131 -2.89 23.43 5.42
C ILE A 131 -3.66 22.10 5.42
N ASP A 132 -4.97 22.19 5.26
CA ASP A 132 -5.83 21.03 5.11
C ASP A 132 -5.68 20.37 3.72
N THR A 133 -6.12 19.12 3.62
CA THR A 133 -5.98 18.30 2.40
C THR A 133 -6.68 18.91 1.18
N GLU A 134 -7.86 19.52 1.35
CA GLU A 134 -8.61 20.14 0.24
C GLU A 134 -7.85 21.36 -0.29
N SER A 135 -7.36 22.20 0.61
CA SER A 135 -6.54 23.37 0.27
C SER A 135 -5.23 22.98 -0.39
N ALA A 136 -4.58 21.90 0.05
CA ALA A 136 -3.36 21.38 -0.54
C ALA A 136 -3.58 20.90 -1.99
N LEU A 137 -4.66 20.14 -2.21
CA LEU A 137 -5.03 19.65 -3.55
C LEU A 137 -5.41 20.80 -4.49
N THR A 138 -6.28 21.70 -4.04
CA THR A 138 -6.77 22.83 -4.88
C THR A 138 -5.66 23.84 -5.16
N GLY A 139 -4.81 24.12 -4.18
CA GLY A 139 -3.61 24.96 -4.34
C GLY A 139 -2.61 24.38 -5.34
N SER A 140 -2.57 23.07 -5.49
CA SER A 140 -1.76 22.34 -6.48
C SER A 140 -2.47 22.20 -7.85
N GLY A 141 -3.62 22.85 -8.04
CA GLY A 141 -4.36 22.85 -9.30
C GLY A 141 -5.31 21.68 -9.52
N PHE A 142 -5.47 20.81 -8.54
CA PHE A 142 -6.44 19.71 -8.62
C PHE A 142 -7.85 20.19 -8.30
N ARG A 143 -8.84 19.49 -8.83
CA ARG A 143 -10.26 19.77 -8.61
C ARG A 143 -10.94 18.52 -8.05
N PRO A 144 -10.95 18.34 -6.71
CA PRO A 144 -11.69 17.26 -6.07
C PRO A 144 -13.18 17.38 -6.40
N ALA A 145 -13.81 16.27 -6.67
CA ALA A 145 -15.26 16.15 -6.78
C ALA A 145 -15.74 15.06 -5.83
N TRP A 146 -16.91 15.23 -5.25
CA TRP A 146 -17.46 14.24 -4.33
C TRP A 146 -18.95 14.01 -4.56
N ALA A 147 -19.43 12.85 -4.15
CA ALA A 147 -20.84 12.51 -4.13
C ALA A 147 -21.19 11.89 -2.77
N ASP A 148 -22.32 12.30 -2.21
CA ASP A 148 -22.89 11.64 -1.03
C ASP A 148 -23.62 10.36 -1.49
N LEU A 149 -23.17 9.23 -0.99
CA LEU A 149 -23.71 7.90 -1.25
C LEU A 149 -24.39 7.30 0.00
N THR A 150 -24.67 8.14 0.99
CA THR A 150 -25.24 7.71 2.28
C THR A 150 -26.63 7.15 2.10
N THR A 151 -26.82 5.90 2.48
CA THR A 151 -28.13 5.27 2.52
C THR A 151 -28.89 5.64 3.82
N THR A 152 -30.20 5.49 3.82
CA THR A 152 -31.04 5.91 4.96
C THR A 152 -30.69 5.15 6.25
N ASP A 153 -30.34 3.88 6.15
CA ASP A 153 -29.91 3.04 7.28
C ASP A 153 -28.61 3.53 7.88
N VAL A 154 -27.61 3.87 7.05
CA VAL A 154 -26.34 4.44 7.49
C VAL A 154 -26.57 5.83 8.11
N LEU A 155 -27.36 6.69 7.47
CA LEU A 155 -27.68 8.03 7.99
C LEU A 155 -28.32 7.97 9.38
N SER A 156 -29.13 6.94 9.66
CA SER A 156 -29.76 6.75 10.97
C SER A 156 -28.77 6.51 12.11
N THR A 157 -27.53 6.11 11.81
CA THR A 157 -26.43 5.94 12.78
C THR A 157 -25.58 7.20 12.99
N GLY A 158 -25.88 8.30 12.28
CA GLY A 158 -25.08 9.52 12.29
C GLY A 158 -23.80 9.46 11.44
N LEU A 159 -23.64 8.40 10.62
CA LEU A 159 -22.53 8.24 9.69
C LEU A 159 -22.90 8.70 8.27
N HIS A 160 -21.87 9.07 7.51
CA HIS A 160 -21.98 9.43 6.11
C HIS A 160 -21.02 8.60 5.25
N VAL A 161 -21.45 8.24 4.04
CA VAL A 161 -20.63 7.58 3.03
C VAL A 161 -20.43 8.56 1.87
N VAL A 162 -19.18 8.95 1.64
CA VAL A 162 -18.82 9.92 0.59
C VAL A 162 -17.83 9.27 -0.38
N ARG A 163 -18.10 9.39 -1.67
CA ARG A 163 -17.14 9.06 -2.72
C ARG A 163 -16.42 10.32 -3.17
N VAL A 164 -15.11 10.33 -3.03
CA VAL A 164 -14.27 11.42 -3.53
C VAL A 164 -13.49 10.94 -4.75
N VAL A 165 -13.41 11.79 -5.78
CA VAL A 165 -12.59 11.57 -6.98
C VAL A 165 -11.75 12.81 -7.20
N VAL A 166 -10.46 12.61 -7.42
CA VAL A 166 -9.50 13.70 -7.71
C VAL A 166 -8.86 13.43 -9.07
N PRO A 167 -9.45 13.96 -10.17
CA PRO A 167 -8.88 13.77 -11.50
C PRO A 167 -7.43 14.24 -11.58
N GLY A 168 -6.56 13.44 -12.18
CA GLY A 168 -5.13 13.75 -12.28
C GLY A 168 -4.27 13.18 -11.12
N CYS A 169 -4.86 12.75 -10.01
CA CYS A 169 -4.14 11.96 -9.01
C CYS A 169 -3.93 10.53 -9.51
N LEU A 170 -2.80 9.96 -9.11
CA LEU A 170 -2.53 8.53 -9.31
C LEU A 170 -3.28 7.73 -8.24
N THR A 171 -3.89 6.64 -8.65
CA THR A 171 -4.47 5.68 -7.71
C THR A 171 -3.41 4.66 -7.29
N ASN A 172 -3.55 4.13 -6.10
CA ASN A 172 -2.82 2.93 -5.70
C ASN A 172 -3.33 1.73 -6.51
N ALA A 173 -2.45 0.85 -6.96
CA ALA A 173 -2.79 -0.32 -7.77
C ALA A 173 -1.78 -1.44 -7.56
N ALA A 174 -2.22 -2.69 -7.78
CA ALA A 174 -1.32 -3.84 -7.75
C ALA A 174 -0.21 -3.70 -8.82
N ALA A 175 0.96 -4.29 -8.55
CA ALA A 175 2.19 -4.07 -9.32
C ALA A 175 2.05 -4.41 -10.82
N GLY A 176 1.21 -5.38 -11.17
CA GLY A 176 0.95 -5.77 -12.56
C GLY A 176 0.00 -4.83 -13.33
N LEU A 177 -0.66 -3.90 -12.63
CA LEU A 177 -1.58 -2.96 -13.27
C LEU A 177 -0.82 -1.71 -13.76
N PRO A 178 -0.77 -1.45 -15.07
CA PRO A 178 -0.02 -0.34 -15.59
C PRO A 178 -0.72 1.00 -15.31
N PHE A 179 0.05 2.01 -14.92
CA PHE A 179 -0.41 3.39 -14.89
C PHE A 179 -0.28 4.01 -16.28
N LEU A 180 -1.36 4.02 -17.05
CA LEU A 180 -1.35 4.53 -18.41
C LEU A 180 -1.73 6.02 -18.42
N GLY A 181 -0.93 6.83 -19.13
CA GLY A 181 -1.30 8.17 -19.57
C GLY A 181 -1.24 9.28 -18.52
N SER A 182 -0.58 9.10 -17.38
CA SER A 182 -0.37 10.21 -16.44
C SER A 182 0.97 10.91 -16.69
N PRO A 183 0.98 12.18 -17.12
CA PRO A 183 2.21 12.96 -17.21
C PRO A 183 2.96 13.04 -15.88
N ARG A 184 2.24 13.13 -14.76
CA ARG A 184 2.83 13.17 -13.41
C ARG A 184 3.67 11.93 -13.08
N LEU A 185 3.28 10.75 -13.57
CA LEU A 185 4.08 9.54 -13.36
C LEU A 185 5.41 9.65 -14.10
N VAL A 186 5.39 10.10 -15.34
CA VAL A 186 6.58 10.26 -16.17
C VAL A 186 7.51 11.30 -15.55
N ASP A 187 6.98 12.45 -15.16
CA ASP A 187 7.74 13.55 -14.56
C ASP A 187 8.25 13.18 -13.17
N GLY A 188 7.41 12.52 -12.35
CA GLY A 188 7.75 12.09 -10.99
C GLY A 188 8.80 10.98 -10.94
N LEU A 189 8.89 10.15 -11.98
CA LEU A 189 9.93 9.11 -12.09
C LEU A 189 11.22 9.60 -12.74
N ALA A 190 11.25 10.83 -13.27
CA ALA A 190 12.44 11.37 -13.90
C ALA A 190 13.63 11.38 -12.91
N GLY A 191 14.63 10.55 -13.20
CA GLY A 191 15.84 10.43 -12.38
C GLY A 191 15.70 9.54 -11.12
N ARG A 192 14.56 8.90 -10.89
CA ARG A 192 14.39 7.91 -9.82
C ARG A 192 14.38 6.49 -10.41
N PRO A 193 15.21 5.56 -9.90
CA PRO A 193 15.10 4.18 -10.32
C PRO A 193 13.74 3.62 -9.86
N PRO A 194 13.05 2.84 -10.72
CA PRO A 194 11.84 2.14 -10.30
C PRO A 194 12.18 1.15 -9.18
N ARG A 195 11.23 0.92 -8.28
CA ARG A 195 11.35 -0.19 -7.34
C ARG A 195 11.36 -1.51 -8.10
N THR A 196 12.16 -2.44 -7.64
CA THR A 196 12.27 -3.77 -8.26
C THR A 196 11.38 -4.80 -7.59
N ILE A 197 10.79 -4.46 -6.43
CA ILE A 197 9.92 -5.35 -5.65
C ILE A 197 8.67 -4.58 -5.22
N PRO A 198 7.47 -5.20 -5.35
CA PRO A 198 6.23 -4.64 -4.82
C PRO A 198 6.32 -4.40 -3.31
N LEU A 199 5.64 -3.37 -2.81
CA LEU A 199 5.57 -3.11 -1.37
C LEU A 199 4.77 -4.21 -0.65
N PRO A 200 5.08 -4.54 0.62
CA PRO A 200 4.40 -5.58 1.40
C PRO A 200 3.06 -5.06 1.99
N HIS A 201 2.13 -4.67 1.12
CA HIS A 201 0.81 -4.17 1.52
C HIS A 201 -0.32 -4.66 0.61
#